data_95d00b0f0b1973d225db2cc0e2a33ac3
#
_entry.id   95d00b0f0b1973d225db2cc0e2a33ac3
#
_cell.length_a   1.000
_cell.length_b   1.000
_cell.length_c   1.000
_cell.angle_alpha   90.00
_cell.angle_beta   90.00
_cell.angle_gamma   90.00
#
_symmetry.space_group_name_H-M   'P 1'
#
loop_
_entity.id
_entity.type
_entity.pdbx_description
1 polymer ?
#
loop_
_entity_poly.entity_id
_entity_poly.type
_entity_poly.pdbx_seq_one_letter_code
_entity_poly.pdbx_strand_id
1 'polypeptide(L)'
;SQMDQVRSWGGIPVLIVPGDTFMALERGLGDVFFGPLPTGVAYGLLNLKSVRDVTVLPATTVFLAFVVNSEVWDSLPARDQALMEKSAAGKSAEAGRLLYERTNRDMEAMRRAGCALHVLDSAQFQAFRAANSTLLANWWISKLGKLGVRDAKAFLRLAQKMAEETPGAGTPGTGA
;
A
#
# COMPACT_ATOMS: atom_id res chain seq x y z
N SER A 1 -6.84 9.32 3.82
CA SER A 1 -7.26 7.96 3.37
C SER A 1 -6.98 7.78 1.88
N GLN A 2 -7.08 6.56 1.37
CA GLN A 2 -6.99 6.31 -0.08
C GLN A 2 -8.03 7.11 -0.88
N MET A 3 -9.22 7.31 -0.32
CA MET A 3 -10.25 8.16 -0.95
C MET A 3 -9.81 9.62 -1.11
N ASP A 4 -9.13 10.18 -0.11
CA ASP A 4 -8.62 11.55 -0.20
C ASP A 4 -7.48 11.65 -1.22
N GLN A 5 -6.70 10.60 -1.33
CA GLN A 5 -5.64 10.47 -2.34
C GLN A 5 -6.23 10.45 -3.76
N VAL A 6 -7.26 9.66 -4.01
CA VAL A 6 -7.96 9.63 -5.31
C VAL A 6 -8.55 11.00 -5.63
N ARG A 7 -9.18 11.69 -4.67
CA ARG A 7 -9.69 13.06 -4.87
C ARG A 7 -8.58 14.04 -5.22
N SER A 8 -7.40 13.90 -4.60
CA SER A 8 -6.26 14.79 -4.90
C SER A 8 -5.75 14.64 -6.33
N TRP A 9 -6.02 13.50 -6.96
CA TRP A 9 -5.70 13.24 -8.37
C TRP A 9 -6.83 13.65 -9.32
N GLY A 10 -7.89 14.29 -8.81
CA GLY A 10 -9.07 14.68 -9.60
C GLY A 10 -10.08 13.55 -9.84
N GLY A 11 -9.88 12.39 -9.22
CA GLY A 11 -10.78 11.25 -9.35
C GLY A 11 -11.97 11.31 -8.38
N ILE A 12 -13.01 10.58 -8.70
CA ILE A 12 -14.18 10.36 -7.84
C ILE A 12 -14.03 8.99 -7.15
N PRO A 13 -13.73 8.95 -5.84
CA PRO A 13 -13.52 7.68 -5.17
C PRO A 13 -14.84 6.94 -4.94
N VAL A 14 -14.88 5.68 -5.35
CA VAL A 14 -15.97 4.74 -5.07
C VAL A 14 -15.44 3.67 -4.12
N LEU A 15 -16.10 3.51 -2.96
CA LEU A 15 -15.74 2.47 -2.02
C LEU A 15 -16.49 1.19 -2.36
N ILE A 16 -15.75 0.16 -2.72
CA ILE A 16 -16.28 -1.16 -3.07
C ILE A 16 -15.71 -2.18 -2.11
N VAL A 17 -16.55 -3.06 -1.59
CA VAL A 17 -16.08 -4.16 -0.75
C VAL A 17 -15.24 -5.14 -1.57
N PRO A 18 -14.18 -5.74 -0.98
CA PRO A 18 -13.23 -6.57 -1.70
C PRO A 18 -13.84 -7.64 -2.61
N GLY A 19 -14.86 -8.34 -2.13
CA GLY A 19 -15.53 -9.42 -2.88
C GLY A 19 -16.27 -8.96 -4.13
N ASP A 20 -16.67 -7.71 -4.21
CA ASP A 20 -17.47 -7.16 -5.32
C ASP A 20 -16.60 -6.41 -6.36
N THR A 21 -15.30 -6.29 -6.12
CA THR A 21 -14.40 -5.46 -6.95
C THR A 21 -14.41 -5.89 -8.42
N PHE A 22 -14.32 -7.21 -8.68
CA PHE A 22 -14.36 -7.74 -10.04
C PHE A 22 -15.65 -7.34 -10.77
N MET A 23 -16.80 -7.63 -10.15
CA MET A 23 -18.12 -7.35 -10.73
C MET A 23 -18.38 -5.85 -10.91
N ALA A 24 -17.87 -5.04 -9.98
CA ALA A 24 -18.01 -3.59 -10.06
C ALA A 24 -17.29 -3.02 -11.28
N LEU A 25 -16.04 -3.44 -11.52
CA LEU A 25 -15.28 -3.03 -12.71
C LEU A 25 -15.88 -3.61 -13.99
N GLU A 26 -16.30 -4.87 -13.98
CA GLU A 26 -16.93 -5.49 -15.15
C GLU A 26 -18.21 -4.75 -15.60
N ARG A 27 -18.98 -4.25 -14.63
CA ARG A 27 -20.23 -3.50 -14.88
C ARG A 27 -20.02 -2.00 -15.07
N GLY A 28 -18.78 -1.52 -15.04
CA GLY A 28 -18.48 -0.10 -15.23
C GLY A 28 -18.86 0.79 -14.05
N LEU A 29 -18.96 0.24 -12.82
CA LEU A 29 -19.18 1.05 -11.61
C LEU A 29 -17.92 1.83 -11.19
N GLY A 30 -16.78 1.53 -11.79
CA GLY A 30 -15.53 2.24 -11.62
C GLY A 30 -14.64 2.04 -12.84
N ASP A 31 -13.90 3.07 -13.21
CA ASP A 31 -13.00 3.06 -14.37
C ASP A 31 -11.60 2.60 -14.02
N VAL A 32 -11.20 2.73 -12.74
CA VAL A 32 -9.86 2.44 -12.25
C VAL A 32 -9.92 1.73 -10.90
N PHE A 33 -9.14 0.68 -10.75
CA PHE A 33 -8.85 0.07 -9.45
C PHE A 33 -7.56 0.70 -8.87
N PHE A 34 -7.65 1.21 -7.64
CA PHE A 34 -6.50 1.67 -6.88
C PHE A 34 -6.26 0.77 -5.67
N GLY A 35 -5.16 0.06 -5.67
CA GLY A 35 -4.83 -0.85 -4.58
C GLY A 35 -3.48 -1.55 -4.81
N PRO A 36 -3.05 -2.41 -3.86
CA PRO A 36 -1.84 -3.20 -4.01
C PRO A 36 -1.92 -4.11 -5.25
N LEU A 37 -0.81 -4.21 -5.97
CA LEU A 37 -0.69 -5.01 -7.19
C LEU A 37 -1.12 -6.47 -6.99
N PRO A 38 -0.64 -7.17 -5.93
CA PRO A 38 -1.07 -8.54 -5.66
C PRO A 38 -2.58 -8.68 -5.39
N THR A 39 -3.21 -7.63 -4.86
CA THR A 39 -4.65 -7.61 -4.59
C THR A 39 -5.45 -7.58 -5.89
N GLY A 40 -5.04 -6.77 -6.87
CA GLY A 40 -5.66 -6.76 -8.19
C GLY A 40 -5.61 -8.12 -8.88
N VAL A 41 -4.48 -8.81 -8.80
CA VAL A 41 -4.34 -10.18 -9.32
C VAL A 41 -5.23 -11.16 -8.57
N ALA A 42 -5.24 -11.09 -7.24
CA ALA A 42 -6.06 -11.96 -6.39
C ALA A 42 -7.57 -11.78 -6.61
N TYR A 43 -8.01 -10.59 -6.97
CA TYR A 43 -9.41 -10.31 -7.34
C TYR A 43 -9.76 -10.74 -8.77
N GLY A 44 -8.83 -11.32 -9.50
CA GLY A 44 -9.04 -11.80 -10.86
C GLY A 44 -9.15 -10.71 -11.91
N LEU A 45 -8.69 -9.48 -11.61
CA LEU A 45 -8.86 -8.33 -12.52
C LEU A 45 -8.17 -8.52 -13.86
N LEU A 46 -7.16 -9.38 -13.96
CA LEU A 46 -6.52 -9.73 -15.22
C LEU A 46 -7.44 -10.47 -16.21
N ASN A 47 -8.54 -11.05 -15.73
CA ASN A 47 -9.53 -11.71 -16.58
C ASN A 47 -10.49 -10.71 -17.23
N LEU A 48 -10.49 -9.45 -16.79
CA LEU A 48 -11.30 -8.40 -17.39
C LEU A 48 -10.65 -7.88 -18.68
N LYS A 49 -11.37 -7.96 -19.78
CA LYS A 49 -10.91 -7.43 -21.09
C LYS A 49 -10.67 -5.92 -21.08
N SER A 50 -11.29 -5.20 -20.17
CA SER A 50 -11.13 -3.75 -19.95
C SER A 50 -9.83 -3.38 -19.24
N VAL A 51 -9.22 -4.30 -18.48
CA VAL A 51 -7.95 -4.04 -17.81
C VAL A 51 -6.80 -4.21 -18.80
N ARG A 52 -6.31 -3.10 -19.34
CA ARG A 52 -5.26 -3.04 -20.36
C ARG A 52 -3.99 -2.37 -19.86
N ASP A 53 -4.13 -1.40 -18.98
CA ASP A 53 -3.05 -0.55 -18.49
C ASP A 53 -2.92 -0.67 -16.97
N VAL A 54 -1.70 -0.82 -16.51
CA VAL A 54 -1.37 -0.88 -15.08
C VAL A 54 -0.25 0.09 -14.79
N THR A 55 -0.54 1.12 -14.00
CA THR A 55 0.48 2.06 -13.54
C THR A 55 0.98 1.65 -12.17
N VAL A 56 2.26 1.40 -12.05
CA VAL A 56 2.91 1.05 -10.79
C VAL A 56 3.36 2.31 -10.09
N LEU A 57 2.65 2.63 -8.99
CA LEU A 57 2.90 3.81 -8.16
C LEU A 57 3.36 3.39 -6.77
N PRO A 58 4.50 3.84 -6.25
CA PRO A 58 4.85 3.68 -4.84
C PRO A 58 4.07 4.71 -3.99
N ALA A 59 2.75 4.67 -4.08
CA ALA A 59 1.87 5.69 -3.52
C ALA A 59 1.56 5.49 -2.04
N THR A 60 1.75 4.28 -1.52
CA THR A 60 1.39 3.96 -0.13
C THR A 60 2.22 2.78 0.40
N THR A 61 2.44 2.78 1.70
CA THR A 61 3.01 1.63 2.42
C THR A 61 1.90 0.94 3.19
N VAL A 62 1.83 -0.38 3.07
CA VAL A 62 0.88 -1.20 3.80
C VAL A 62 1.61 -1.87 4.96
N PHE A 63 1.12 -1.63 6.17
CA PHE A 63 1.57 -2.33 7.36
C PHE A 63 0.63 -3.49 7.65
N LEU A 64 1.21 -4.67 7.84
CA LEU A 64 0.48 -5.85 8.30
C LEU A 64 0.93 -6.15 9.73
N ALA A 65 -0.02 -6.45 10.59
CA ALA A 65 0.25 -6.81 11.97
C ALA A 65 -0.61 -8.00 12.38
N PHE A 66 -0.04 -8.88 13.19
CA PHE A 66 -0.81 -9.85 13.94
C PHE A 66 -1.28 -9.16 15.23
N VAL A 67 -2.57 -9.20 15.47
CA VAL A 67 -3.17 -8.63 16.69
C VAL A 67 -3.87 -9.75 17.44
N VAL A 68 -3.66 -9.79 18.75
CA VAL A 68 -4.30 -10.74 19.65
C VAL A 68 -5.09 -9.94 20.67
N ASN A 69 -6.29 -10.40 21.01
CA ASN A 69 -7.06 -9.85 22.12
C ASN A 69 -6.25 -10.00 23.43
N SER A 70 -6.16 -8.93 24.25
CA SER A 70 -5.35 -8.93 25.46
C SER A 70 -5.80 -10.01 26.47
N GLU A 71 -7.07 -10.21 26.68
CA GLU A 71 -7.59 -11.24 27.60
C GLU A 71 -7.22 -12.65 27.12
N VAL A 72 -7.26 -12.88 25.80
CA VAL A 72 -6.81 -14.16 25.21
C VAL A 72 -5.32 -14.31 25.38
N TRP A 73 -4.53 -13.25 25.11
CA TRP A 73 -3.09 -13.27 25.28
C TRP A 73 -2.69 -13.58 26.71
N ASP A 74 -3.29 -12.92 27.69
CA ASP A 74 -3.01 -13.08 29.13
C ASP A 74 -3.45 -14.47 29.65
N SER A 75 -4.40 -15.13 28.99
CA SER A 75 -4.82 -16.49 29.30
C SER A 75 -3.87 -17.58 28.80
N LEU A 76 -2.97 -17.25 27.88
CA LEU A 76 -2.02 -18.20 27.31
C LEU A 76 -0.88 -18.51 28.29
N PRO A 77 -0.41 -19.77 28.35
CA PRO A 77 0.82 -20.09 29.06
C PRO A 77 2.00 -19.28 28.53
N ALA A 78 2.90 -18.85 29.40
CA ALA A 78 4.09 -18.06 29.03
C ALA A 78 4.95 -18.72 27.93
N ARG A 79 5.00 -20.04 27.89
CA ARG A 79 5.67 -20.81 26.82
C ARG A 79 5.04 -20.52 25.44
N ASP A 80 3.71 -20.47 25.37
CA ASP A 80 2.99 -20.29 24.10
C ASP A 80 3.09 -18.83 23.64
N GLN A 81 3.01 -17.88 24.59
CA GLN A 81 3.28 -16.45 24.30
C GLN A 81 4.68 -16.28 23.67
N ALA A 82 5.72 -16.84 24.31
CA ALA A 82 7.10 -16.77 23.81
C ALA A 82 7.27 -17.45 22.44
N LEU A 83 6.56 -18.55 22.18
CA LEU A 83 6.59 -19.22 20.89
C LEU A 83 5.95 -18.34 19.80
N MET A 84 4.82 -17.71 20.09
CA MET A 84 4.13 -16.79 19.16
C MET A 84 5.01 -15.56 18.84
N GLU A 85 5.60 -14.94 19.85
CA GLU A 85 6.50 -13.80 19.67
C GLU A 85 7.72 -14.17 18.81
N LYS A 86 8.37 -15.27 19.11
CA LYS A 86 9.52 -15.78 18.34
C LYS A 86 9.13 -16.07 16.89
N SER A 87 7.96 -16.68 16.67
CA SER A 87 7.47 -16.98 15.33
C SER A 87 7.16 -15.71 14.54
N ALA A 88 6.52 -14.73 15.17
CA ALA A 88 6.20 -13.45 14.55
C ALA A 88 7.47 -12.65 14.18
N ALA A 89 8.44 -12.56 15.10
CA ALA A 89 9.69 -11.86 14.85
C ALA A 89 10.48 -12.46 13.67
N GLY A 90 10.55 -13.79 13.58
CA GLY A 90 11.22 -14.46 12.47
C GLY A 90 10.52 -14.29 11.12
N LYS A 91 9.20 -14.10 11.12
CA LYS A 91 8.40 -13.99 9.90
C LYS A 91 8.37 -12.60 9.29
N SER A 92 8.71 -11.56 10.03
CA SER A 92 8.65 -10.18 9.53
C SER A 92 9.58 -9.95 8.32
N ALA A 93 10.84 -10.35 8.41
CA ALA A 93 11.80 -10.22 7.32
C ALA A 93 11.44 -11.14 6.14
N GLU A 94 11.02 -12.38 6.42
CA GLU A 94 10.57 -13.33 5.40
C GLU A 94 9.35 -12.81 4.64
N ALA A 95 8.37 -12.20 5.34
CA ALA A 95 7.17 -11.64 4.72
C ALA A 95 7.51 -10.53 3.73
N GLY A 96 8.47 -9.64 4.07
CA GLY A 96 8.94 -8.59 3.16
C GLY A 96 9.52 -9.17 1.86
N ARG A 97 10.40 -10.18 1.98
CA ARG A 97 10.98 -10.87 0.81
C ARG A 97 9.90 -11.55 -0.04
N LEU A 98 9.00 -12.29 0.60
CA LEU A 98 7.91 -12.98 -0.10
C LEU A 98 6.97 -12.02 -0.81
N LEU A 99 6.68 -10.86 -0.21
CA LEU A 99 5.86 -9.83 -0.84
C LEU A 99 6.54 -9.24 -2.07
N TYR A 100 7.84 -8.98 -2.00
CA TYR A 100 8.63 -8.51 -3.13
C TYR A 100 8.62 -9.52 -4.28
N GLU A 101 8.92 -10.78 -4.00
CA GLU A 101 8.89 -11.87 -4.98
C GLU A 101 7.48 -12.06 -5.59
N ARG A 102 6.44 -11.93 -4.76
CA ARG A 102 5.07 -12.00 -5.22
C ARG A 102 4.74 -10.85 -6.16
N THR A 103 5.13 -9.62 -5.83
CA THR A 103 4.90 -8.45 -6.67
C THR A 103 5.55 -8.60 -8.04
N ASN A 104 6.79 -9.10 -8.08
CA ASN A 104 7.49 -9.35 -9.36
C ASN A 104 6.79 -10.43 -10.20
N ARG A 105 6.34 -11.52 -9.59
CA ARG A 105 5.57 -12.56 -10.29
C ARG A 105 4.23 -12.02 -10.82
N ASP A 106 3.57 -11.18 -10.06
CA ASP A 106 2.29 -10.59 -10.44
C ASP A 106 2.46 -9.58 -11.59
N MET A 107 3.52 -8.78 -11.60
CA MET A 107 3.87 -7.92 -12.74
C MET A 107 4.11 -8.74 -14.01
N GLU A 108 4.80 -9.87 -13.89
CA GLU A 108 5.04 -10.76 -15.01
C GLU A 108 3.74 -11.44 -15.51
N ALA A 109 2.84 -11.80 -14.60
CA ALA A 109 1.52 -12.30 -14.95
C ALA A 109 0.69 -11.25 -15.71
N MET A 110 0.77 -9.99 -15.30
CA MET A 110 0.11 -8.87 -16.01
C MET A 110 0.65 -8.69 -17.43
N ARG A 111 1.98 -8.72 -17.63
CA ARG A 111 2.58 -8.67 -18.97
C ARG A 111 2.09 -9.81 -19.85
N ARG A 112 2.09 -11.05 -19.33
CA ARG A 112 1.58 -12.23 -20.06
C ARG A 112 0.11 -12.14 -20.39
N ALA A 113 -0.69 -11.48 -19.56
CA ALA A 113 -2.09 -11.20 -19.82
C ALA A 113 -2.31 -10.08 -20.88
N GLY A 114 -1.23 -9.48 -21.38
CA GLY A 114 -1.28 -8.41 -22.38
C GLY A 114 -1.50 -7.01 -21.81
N CYS A 115 -1.30 -6.80 -20.51
CA CYS A 115 -1.36 -5.48 -19.91
C CYS A 115 -0.09 -4.68 -20.20
N ALA A 116 -0.24 -3.42 -20.56
CA ALA A 116 0.85 -2.46 -20.59
C ALA A 116 1.19 -2.03 -19.15
N LEU A 117 2.42 -2.27 -18.72
CA LEU A 117 2.91 -1.85 -17.41
C LEU A 117 3.66 -0.53 -17.52
N HIS A 118 3.14 0.48 -16.85
CA HIS A 118 3.74 1.80 -16.73
C HIS A 118 4.40 1.93 -15.36
N VAL A 119 5.71 1.77 -15.32
CA VAL A 119 6.50 1.99 -14.10
C VAL A 119 7.06 3.39 -14.14
N LEU A 120 6.75 4.22 -13.17
CA LEU A 120 7.24 5.58 -13.11
C LEU A 120 8.75 5.59 -12.90
N ASP A 121 9.45 6.37 -13.70
CA ASP A 121 10.84 6.71 -13.43
C ASP A 121 10.97 7.67 -12.24
N SER A 122 12.21 7.93 -11.81
CA SER A 122 12.46 8.79 -10.65
C SER A 122 11.92 10.22 -10.83
N ALA A 123 12.00 10.79 -12.02
CA ALA A 123 11.54 12.15 -12.30
C ALA A 123 10.00 12.22 -12.29
N GLN A 124 9.35 11.26 -12.93
CA GLN A 124 7.90 11.11 -12.92
C GLN A 124 7.37 10.90 -11.50
N PHE A 125 8.04 10.06 -10.71
CA PHE A 125 7.67 9.81 -9.33
C PHE A 125 7.82 11.06 -8.47
N GLN A 126 8.89 11.82 -8.61
CA GLN A 126 9.07 13.08 -7.87
C GLN A 126 8.03 14.13 -8.27
N ALA A 127 7.69 14.25 -9.55
CA ALA A 127 6.63 15.14 -10.02
C ALA A 127 5.26 14.74 -9.43
N PHE A 128 4.93 13.45 -9.46
CA PHE A 128 3.72 12.91 -8.84
C PHE A 128 3.67 13.20 -7.33
N ARG A 129 4.77 12.99 -6.63
CA ARG A 129 4.90 13.25 -5.20
C ARG A 129 4.71 14.74 -4.86
N ALA A 130 5.36 15.63 -5.63
CA ALA A 130 5.27 17.07 -5.44
C ALA A 130 3.82 17.58 -5.63
N ALA A 131 3.11 17.11 -6.64
CA ALA A 131 1.74 17.51 -6.92
C ALA A 131 0.76 17.18 -5.77
N ASN A 132 1.07 16.16 -4.96
CA ASN A 132 0.17 15.66 -3.91
C ASN A 132 0.66 15.98 -2.49
N SER A 133 1.89 16.48 -2.33
CA SER A 133 2.57 16.60 -1.04
C SER A 133 1.83 17.49 -0.04
N THR A 134 1.37 18.66 -0.47
CA THR A 134 0.70 19.63 0.40
C THR A 134 -0.63 19.12 0.93
N LEU A 135 -1.44 18.50 0.08
CA LEU A 135 -2.76 18.00 0.47
C LEU A 135 -2.63 16.83 1.45
N LEU A 136 -1.74 15.89 1.18
CA LEU A 136 -1.47 14.77 2.05
C LEU A 136 -0.84 15.22 3.38
N ALA A 137 0.07 16.19 3.36
CA ALA A 137 0.66 16.75 4.56
C ALA A 137 -0.40 17.41 5.46
N ASN A 138 -1.27 18.23 4.90
CA ASN A 138 -2.36 18.88 5.63
C ASN A 138 -3.35 17.85 6.22
N TRP A 139 -3.65 16.81 5.47
CA TRP A 139 -4.50 15.71 5.96
C TRP A 139 -3.85 14.99 7.16
N TRP A 140 -2.55 14.64 7.06
CA TRP A 140 -1.81 14.01 8.15
C TRP A 140 -1.73 14.90 9.38
N ILE A 141 -1.42 16.19 9.22
CA ILE A 141 -1.36 17.17 10.31
C ILE A 141 -2.71 17.23 11.04
N SER A 142 -3.81 17.30 10.29
CA SER A 142 -5.15 17.29 10.86
C SER A 142 -5.45 16.00 11.64
N LYS A 143 -5.07 14.84 11.10
CA LYS A 143 -5.30 13.55 11.76
C LYS A 143 -4.46 13.39 13.02
N LEU A 144 -3.18 13.70 12.96
CA LEU A 144 -2.27 13.64 14.10
C LEU A 144 -2.71 14.57 15.23
N GLY A 145 -3.19 15.78 14.91
CA GLY A 145 -3.77 16.69 15.90
C GLY A 145 -4.98 16.10 16.61
N LYS A 146 -5.88 15.42 15.87
CA LYS A 146 -7.04 14.72 16.47
C LYS A 146 -6.65 13.54 17.35
N LEU A 147 -5.48 12.95 17.13
CA LEU A 147 -4.91 11.87 17.93
C LEU A 147 -4.09 12.39 19.12
N GLY A 148 -4.08 13.70 19.37
CA GLY A 148 -3.41 14.32 20.52
C GLY A 148 -1.92 14.59 20.32
N VAL A 149 -1.39 14.49 19.09
CA VAL A 149 0.00 14.86 18.81
C VAL A 149 0.13 16.38 18.85
N ARG A 150 0.85 16.91 19.87
CA ARG A 150 0.94 18.36 20.13
C ARG A 150 1.53 19.17 18.99
N ASP A 151 2.61 18.67 18.37
CA ASP A 151 3.23 19.29 17.19
C ASP A 151 3.23 18.30 16.02
N ALA A 152 2.07 18.18 15.39
CA ALA A 152 1.86 17.31 14.23
C ALA A 152 2.75 17.70 13.04
N LYS A 153 3.10 19.00 12.90
CA LYS A 153 3.98 19.48 11.83
C LYS A 153 5.43 19.02 12.05
N ALA A 154 5.94 19.15 13.28
CA ALA A 154 7.29 18.69 13.62
C ALA A 154 7.38 17.16 13.49
N PHE A 155 6.37 16.44 13.96
CA PHE A 155 6.31 14.98 13.81
C PHE A 155 6.36 14.56 12.34
N LEU A 156 5.58 15.19 11.47
CA LEU A 156 5.58 14.88 10.05
C LEU A 156 6.93 15.16 9.40
N ARG A 157 7.57 16.31 9.72
CA ARG A 157 8.92 16.64 9.22
C ARG A 157 9.96 15.60 9.66
N LEU A 158 9.90 15.17 10.92
CA LEU A 158 10.80 14.12 11.43
C LEU A 158 10.60 12.81 10.68
N ALA A 159 9.35 12.38 10.50
CA ALA A 159 9.04 11.16 9.77
C ALA A 159 9.53 11.21 8.30
N GLN A 160 9.38 12.35 7.63
CA GLN A 160 9.88 12.55 6.28
C GLN A 160 11.41 12.48 6.22
N LYS A 161 12.09 13.15 7.16
CA LYS A 161 13.55 13.11 7.25
C LYS A 161 14.07 11.68 7.48
N MET A 162 13.47 10.95 8.41
CA MET A 162 13.83 9.55 8.68
C MET A 162 13.61 8.66 7.44
N ALA A 163 12.55 8.89 6.69
CA ALA A 163 12.30 8.14 5.45
C ALA A 163 13.36 8.45 4.37
N GLU A 164 13.86 9.67 4.29
CA GLU A 164 14.92 10.05 3.34
C GLU A 164 16.29 9.46 3.74
N GLU A 165 16.55 9.33 5.04
CA GLU A 165 17.79 8.77 5.58
C GLU A 165 17.83 7.24 5.57
N THR A 166 16.67 6.57 5.33
CA THR A 166 16.59 5.11 5.32
C THR A 166 16.94 4.56 3.93
N PRO A 167 18.01 3.77 3.77
CA PRO A 167 18.37 3.18 2.49
C PRO A 167 17.21 2.33 1.92
N GLY A 168 16.85 2.57 0.67
CA GLY A 168 15.77 1.86 -0.02
C GLY A 168 14.35 2.39 0.22
N ALA A 169 14.16 3.38 1.08
CA ALA A 169 12.88 4.05 1.24
C ALA A 169 12.63 4.98 0.05
N GLY A 170 11.99 4.50 -0.98
CA GLY A 170 11.48 5.37 -2.05
C GLY A 170 12.00 5.14 -3.47
N THR A 171 12.79 4.11 -3.72
CA THR A 171 13.15 3.72 -5.09
C THR A 171 12.41 2.45 -5.50
N PRO A 172 11.40 2.54 -6.38
CA PRO A 172 10.86 1.36 -7.03
C PRO A 172 11.93 0.78 -7.95
N GLY A 173 12.39 -0.45 -7.66
CA GLY A 173 13.05 -1.27 -8.68
C GLY A 173 14.53 -1.10 -8.91
N THR A 174 15.32 -0.62 -7.95
CA THR A 174 16.80 -0.77 -7.99
C THR A 174 17.24 -1.93 -7.09
N GLY A 175 16.72 -3.11 -7.35
CA GLY A 175 17.30 -4.36 -6.91
C GLY A 175 17.93 -5.01 -8.13
N ALA A 176 19.26 -4.92 -8.24
CA ALA A 176 20.05 -5.73 -9.16
C ALA A 176 19.91 -7.20 -8.81
#